data_add74bef564901fb8fff5fb6178cb478
#
_entry.id   add74bef564901fb8fff5fb6178cb478
#
_cell.length_a   1.000
_cell.length_b   1.000
_cell.length_c   1.000
_cell.angle_alpha   90.00
_cell.angle_beta   90.00
_cell.angle_gamma   90.00
#
_symmetry.space_group_name_H-M   'P 1'
#
loop_
_entity.id
_entity.type
_entity.pdbx_description
1 polymer ?
#
loop_
_entity_poly.entity_id
_entity_poly.type
_entity_poly.pdbx_seq_one_letter_code
_entity_poly.pdbx_strand_id
1 'polypeptide(L)'
;EMQRSLVGSEMCIRDRSLHQLQQEFVDLRCGMFIHFNMPTFFNEDWPDPDAAPELFNPVRMDCKQWAKAAKSANMTYGCLTTKHHSGFCIWDTKTTDYSVMSSPFKRDVVKEYADAFRAEGMKVMLYYSILDTHARLRPKCITPQHIEMIKEQLRELLTNYGEITALIIDGWDAPWSRISYDDVPFEDIYRLVKSIQPNCLVMDLNAAKYPAEALFYTDIKSYEQGAGQHISKDTNRLPALSCLPLQQNWFWKESFPTTPVKSPAQMVNDNIIPMGKSYCNFILNVAPNRDGLMDANALKALKEIGKLWKNDGRVATVPEADAPIISSNIAKYQPAEGTWSSDYAIMDFANDDDFGTCWNSNPEVKVPWYSVTFEREKSFNMVVITDRNNDRLQEYRLEYRAGGTWKPLYEGKAPTGLRVKIHRFDTVWGDAVRMTVLNSNGTTSIAEFGVYCERR
;
A
#
# COMPACT_ATOMS: atom_id res chain seq x y z
N GLU A 1 -9.00 -42.24 -40.37
CA GLU A 1 -7.93 -42.11 -39.37
C GLU A 1 -7.41 -40.68 -39.42
N MET A 2 -8.01 -39.81 -38.65
CA MET A 2 -7.50 -38.43 -38.46
C MET A 2 -7.43 -38.17 -36.96
N GLN A 3 -6.23 -38.22 -36.42
CA GLN A 3 -5.94 -37.65 -35.12
C GLN A 3 -6.10 -36.14 -35.20
N ARG A 4 -7.16 -35.61 -34.60
CA ARG A 4 -7.27 -34.19 -34.32
C ARG A 4 -6.47 -33.89 -33.06
N SER A 5 -5.32 -33.29 -33.24
CA SER A 5 -4.53 -32.65 -32.20
C SER A 5 -5.37 -31.52 -31.57
N LEU A 6 -5.76 -31.72 -30.34
CA LEU A 6 -6.21 -30.63 -29.45
C LEU A 6 -4.95 -29.91 -28.96
N VAL A 7 -4.51 -28.92 -29.74
CA VAL A 7 -3.56 -27.93 -29.23
C VAL A 7 -4.41 -26.94 -28.42
N GLY A 8 -4.53 -27.19 -27.12
CA GLY A 8 -4.95 -26.18 -26.18
C GLY A 8 -3.92 -25.07 -26.22
N SER A 9 -4.36 -23.85 -26.52
CA SER A 9 -3.54 -22.65 -26.32
C SER A 9 -3.30 -22.50 -24.81
N GLU A 10 -2.23 -23.12 -24.31
CA GLU A 10 -1.58 -22.66 -23.10
C GLU A 10 -1.06 -21.27 -23.42
N MET A 11 -1.85 -20.27 -23.05
CA MET A 11 -1.38 -18.91 -22.97
C MET A 11 -0.31 -18.93 -21.86
N CYS A 12 0.96 -19.06 -22.25
CA CYS A 12 2.09 -18.86 -21.35
C CYS A 12 1.90 -17.45 -20.74
N ILE A 13 1.37 -17.42 -19.53
CA ILE A 13 1.43 -16.24 -18.69
C ILE A 13 2.91 -16.09 -18.37
N ARG A 14 3.63 -15.28 -19.16
CA ARG A 14 4.96 -14.83 -18.79
C ARG A 14 4.77 -14.00 -17.53
N ASP A 15 5.34 -14.47 -16.42
CA ASP A 15 5.41 -13.68 -15.20
C ASP A 15 6.11 -12.37 -15.54
N ARG A 16 5.36 -11.27 -15.43
CA ARG A 16 5.88 -9.94 -15.67
C ARG A 16 6.76 -9.55 -14.47
N SER A 17 7.88 -8.87 -14.72
CA SER A 17 8.67 -8.34 -13.62
C SER A 17 7.86 -7.31 -12.82
N LEU A 18 8.19 -7.13 -11.54
CA LEU A 18 7.53 -6.11 -10.71
C LEU A 18 7.61 -4.72 -11.35
N HIS A 19 8.78 -4.35 -11.90
CA HIS A 19 8.97 -3.07 -12.58
C HIS A 19 8.04 -2.90 -13.81
N GLN A 20 7.82 -3.97 -14.59
CA GLN A 20 6.86 -3.95 -15.69
C GLN A 20 5.43 -3.72 -15.19
N LEU A 21 5.02 -4.40 -14.11
CA LEU A 21 3.70 -4.21 -13.49
C LEU A 21 3.52 -2.79 -12.93
N GLN A 22 4.55 -2.25 -12.31
CA GLN A 22 4.56 -0.87 -11.81
C GLN A 22 4.43 0.15 -12.95
N GLN A 23 5.13 -0.05 -14.08
CA GLN A 23 4.98 0.79 -15.25
C GLN A 23 3.57 0.71 -15.84
N GLU A 24 3.04 -0.50 -16.02
CA GLU A 24 1.68 -0.72 -16.52
C GLU A 24 0.64 -0.03 -15.63
N PHE A 25 0.82 -0.08 -14.30
CA PHE A 25 -0.05 0.59 -13.36
C PHE A 25 0.01 2.12 -13.50
N VAL A 26 1.20 2.69 -13.61
CA VAL A 26 1.38 4.14 -13.83
C VAL A 26 0.77 4.57 -15.16
N ASP A 27 0.88 3.76 -16.20
CA ASP A 27 0.32 4.01 -17.53
C ASP A 27 -1.23 4.00 -17.54
N LEU A 28 -1.87 3.40 -16.54
CA LEU A 28 -3.33 3.51 -16.36
C LEU A 28 -3.78 4.94 -16.02
N ARG A 29 -2.94 5.78 -15.48
CA ARG A 29 -3.08 7.22 -15.25
C ARG A 29 -4.16 7.64 -14.27
N CYS A 30 -5.40 7.25 -14.49
CA CYS A 30 -6.54 7.67 -13.67
C CYS A 30 -7.57 6.56 -13.55
N GLY A 31 -8.10 6.39 -12.35
CA GLY A 31 -9.15 5.44 -12.05
C GLY A 31 -10.23 5.97 -11.13
N MET A 32 -11.27 5.17 -10.92
CA MET A 32 -12.37 5.48 -10.02
C MET A 32 -12.25 4.64 -8.74
N PHE A 33 -12.11 5.29 -7.60
CA PHE A 33 -12.33 4.66 -6.31
C PHE A 33 -13.83 4.66 -5.99
N ILE A 34 -14.34 3.56 -5.51
CA ILE A 34 -15.78 3.39 -5.23
C ILE A 34 -15.92 2.94 -3.78
N HIS A 35 -16.23 3.90 -2.92
CA HIS A 35 -16.57 3.61 -1.54
C HIS A 35 -18.07 3.34 -1.44
N PHE A 36 -18.43 2.06 -1.40
CA PHE A 36 -19.79 1.59 -1.29
C PHE A 36 -19.82 0.37 -0.36
N ASN A 37 -20.32 0.55 0.85
CA ASN A 37 -20.37 -0.48 1.89
C ASN A 37 -21.34 -0.03 2.98
N MET A 38 -21.39 -0.71 4.12
CA MET A 38 -22.26 -0.41 5.26
C MET A 38 -22.28 1.09 5.65
N PRO A 39 -21.15 1.85 5.67
CA PRO A 39 -21.16 3.28 5.99
C PRO A 39 -22.09 4.14 5.13
N THR A 40 -22.35 3.75 3.88
CA THR A 40 -23.28 4.43 2.97
C THR A 40 -24.68 4.55 3.57
N PHE A 41 -25.11 3.58 4.38
CA PHE A 41 -26.45 3.50 4.96
C PHE A 41 -26.56 4.20 6.31
N PHE A 42 -25.43 4.61 6.91
CA PHE A 42 -25.37 5.27 8.21
C PHE A 42 -25.18 6.79 8.15
N ASN A 43 -24.89 7.33 7.01
CA ASN A 43 -24.46 8.74 6.86
C ASN A 43 -23.16 9.06 7.64
N GLU A 44 -22.35 8.06 7.95
CA GLU A 44 -21.08 8.12 8.70
C GLU A 44 -20.03 7.21 8.03
N ASP A 45 -18.74 7.45 8.27
CA ASP A 45 -17.68 6.60 7.76
C ASP A 45 -17.37 5.43 8.72
N TRP A 46 -17.76 5.57 9.99
CA TRP A 46 -17.61 4.60 11.06
C TRP A 46 -18.97 4.18 11.62
N PRO A 47 -19.66 3.22 10.99
CA PRO A 47 -20.96 2.75 11.44
C PRO A 47 -20.84 1.89 12.70
N ASP A 48 -21.96 1.65 13.37
CA ASP A 48 -22.04 0.69 14.45
C ASP A 48 -21.49 -0.67 14.00
N PRO A 49 -20.48 -1.23 14.70
CA PRO A 49 -19.91 -2.54 14.34
C PRO A 49 -20.91 -3.70 14.48
N ASP A 50 -21.98 -3.52 15.25
CA ASP A 50 -23.05 -4.51 15.42
C ASP A 50 -24.29 -4.19 14.57
N ALA A 51 -24.15 -3.30 13.59
CA ALA A 51 -25.21 -2.95 12.64
C ALA A 51 -25.76 -4.20 11.93
N ALA A 52 -27.07 -4.33 11.88
CA ALA A 52 -27.70 -5.47 11.24
C ALA A 52 -27.44 -5.50 9.73
N PRO A 53 -27.10 -6.67 9.14
CA PRO A 53 -26.88 -6.81 7.70
C PRO A 53 -28.06 -6.33 6.85
N GLU A 54 -29.27 -6.37 7.39
CA GLU A 54 -30.51 -5.94 6.75
C GLU A 54 -30.54 -4.47 6.35
N LEU A 55 -29.69 -3.65 6.98
CA LEU A 55 -29.56 -2.24 6.61
C LEU A 55 -28.90 -2.03 5.24
N PHE A 56 -28.09 -2.99 4.79
CA PHE A 56 -27.51 -2.95 3.45
C PHE A 56 -28.55 -3.41 2.40
N ASN A 57 -29.29 -2.48 1.83
CA ASN A 57 -30.33 -2.82 0.86
C ASN A 57 -30.42 -1.79 -0.31
N PRO A 58 -29.45 -1.77 -1.23
CA PRO A 58 -29.45 -0.88 -2.40
C PRO A 58 -30.43 -1.36 -3.47
N VAL A 59 -31.63 -0.80 -3.46
CA VAL A 59 -32.78 -1.31 -4.28
C VAL A 59 -32.61 -1.12 -5.78
N ARG A 60 -31.74 -0.24 -6.26
CA ARG A 60 -31.52 0.07 -7.67
C ARG A 60 -30.06 -0.05 -8.13
N MET A 61 -29.23 -0.78 -7.39
CA MET A 61 -27.81 -0.88 -7.69
C MET A 61 -27.54 -1.23 -9.15
N ASP A 62 -26.71 -0.43 -9.80
CA ASP A 62 -26.29 -0.61 -11.19
C ASP A 62 -24.79 -0.32 -11.36
N CYS A 63 -23.98 -1.36 -11.27
CA CYS A 63 -22.54 -1.29 -11.52
C CYS A 63 -22.19 -0.92 -12.98
N LYS A 64 -23.11 -1.12 -13.93
CA LYS A 64 -22.92 -0.67 -15.32
C LYS A 64 -22.97 0.86 -15.40
N GLN A 65 -23.82 1.52 -14.59
CA GLN A 65 -23.81 2.97 -14.48
C GLN A 65 -22.47 3.47 -13.94
N TRP A 66 -21.90 2.79 -12.92
CA TRP A 66 -20.59 3.15 -12.36
C TRP A 66 -19.49 3.05 -13.42
N ALA A 67 -19.45 1.93 -14.16
CA ALA A 67 -18.45 1.71 -15.21
C ALA A 67 -18.57 2.75 -16.34
N LYS A 68 -19.78 3.05 -16.81
CA LYS A 68 -20.02 4.09 -17.81
C LYS A 68 -19.63 5.48 -17.30
N ALA A 69 -19.87 5.77 -16.02
CA ALA A 69 -19.48 7.02 -15.40
C ALA A 69 -17.95 7.16 -15.37
N ALA A 70 -17.21 6.12 -14.96
CA ALA A 70 -15.76 6.09 -15.01
C ALA A 70 -15.23 6.30 -16.43
N LYS A 71 -15.79 5.59 -17.41
CA LYS A 71 -15.41 5.72 -18.81
C LYS A 71 -15.67 7.12 -19.37
N SER A 72 -16.75 7.77 -18.93
CA SER A 72 -17.05 9.15 -19.33
C SER A 72 -16.01 10.17 -18.89
N ALA A 73 -15.20 9.84 -17.86
CA ALA A 73 -14.06 10.62 -17.37
C ALA A 73 -12.72 10.17 -17.99
N ASN A 74 -12.71 9.30 -19.00
CA ASN A 74 -11.52 8.64 -19.57
C ASN A 74 -10.69 7.83 -18.54
N MET A 75 -11.31 7.36 -17.47
CA MET A 75 -10.69 6.45 -16.50
C MET A 75 -10.52 5.06 -17.10
N THR A 76 -9.51 4.34 -16.66
CA THR A 76 -9.08 3.06 -17.23
C THR A 76 -9.22 1.87 -16.27
N TYR A 77 -9.60 2.14 -15.03
CA TYR A 77 -9.84 1.12 -14.02
C TYR A 77 -10.81 1.59 -12.93
N GLY A 78 -11.34 0.64 -12.19
CA GLY A 78 -12.05 0.89 -10.94
C GLY A 78 -11.38 0.19 -9.77
N CYS A 79 -11.63 0.65 -8.55
CA CYS A 79 -11.25 0.03 -7.29
C CYS A 79 -12.45 0.09 -6.33
N LEU A 80 -12.99 -1.08 -5.94
CA LEU A 80 -14.15 -1.19 -5.06
C LEU A 80 -13.75 -1.55 -3.64
N THR A 81 -14.34 -0.90 -2.63
CA THR A 81 -14.21 -1.28 -1.22
C THR A 81 -14.98 -2.57 -0.92
N THR A 82 -14.31 -3.71 -1.05
CA THR A 82 -14.95 -5.03 -0.84
C THR A 82 -15.31 -5.27 0.62
N LYS A 83 -14.43 -4.87 1.53
CA LYS A 83 -14.65 -4.79 2.98
C LYS A 83 -13.98 -3.53 3.51
N HIS A 84 -14.71 -2.71 4.23
CA HIS A 84 -14.19 -1.55 4.95
C HIS A 84 -14.05 -1.87 6.45
N HIS A 85 -13.70 -0.90 7.28
CA HIS A 85 -13.35 -1.09 8.70
C HIS A 85 -14.48 -1.68 9.56
N SER A 86 -15.73 -1.57 9.12
CA SER A 86 -16.88 -2.20 9.79
C SER A 86 -16.87 -3.74 9.72
N GLY A 87 -16.13 -4.32 8.76
CA GLY A 87 -16.08 -5.77 8.57
C GLY A 87 -17.15 -6.33 7.64
N PHE A 88 -18.09 -5.51 7.15
CA PHE A 88 -19.15 -5.99 6.27
C PHE A 88 -18.61 -6.33 4.88
N CYS A 89 -18.80 -7.61 4.50
CA CYS A 89 -18.33 -8.15 3.22
C CYS A 89 -19.40 -8.02 2.14
N ILE A 90 -19.10 -7.32 1.04
CA ILE A 90 -20.09 -7.13 -0.05
C ILE A 90 -19.97 -8.16 -1.17
N TRP A 91 -19.47 -9.36 -0.85
CA TRP A 91 -19.40 -10.54 -1.74
C TRP A 91 -19.92 -11.79 -1.04
N ASP A 92 -20.09 -12.87 -1.77
CA ASP A 92 -20.50 -14.20 -1.25
C ASP A 92 -19.34 -14.88 -0.50
N THR A 93 -18.97 -14.32 0.67
CA THR A 93 -17.95 -14.90 1.53
C THR A 93 -18.49 -16.09 2.31
N LYS A 94 -17.58 -17.04 2.60
CA LYS A 94 -17.87 -18.20 3.46
C LYS A 94 -17.25 -18.05 4.86
N THR A 95 -16.59 -16.90 5.12
CA THR A 95 -15.83 -16.68 6.36
C THR A 95 -16.64 -16.04 7.49
N THR A 96 -17.74 -15.37 7.16
CA THR A 96 -18.59 -14.66 8.12
C THR A 96 -20.01 -14.52 7.60
N ASP A 97 -20.98 -14.46 8.51
CA ASP A 97 -22.39 -14.12 8.21
C ASP A 97 -22.58 -12.60 8.08
N TYR A 98 -21.59 -11.79 8.47
CA TYR A 98 -21.65 -10.33 8.34
C TYR A 98 -21.31 -9.91 6.89
N SER A 99 -22.27 -10.21 6.00
CA SER A 99 -22.08 -10.05 4.56
C SER A 99 -23.37 -9.69 3.84
N VAL A 100 -23.21 -9.29 2.59
CA VAL A 100 -24.32 -8.98 1.68
C VAL A 100 -25.28 -10.16 1.50
N MET A 101 -24.82 -11.41 1.66
CA MET A 101 -25.65 -12.60 1.54
C MET A 101 -26.64 -12.76 2.70
N SER A 102 -26.37 -12.15 3.85
CA SER A 102 -27.29 -12.05 5.01
C SER A 102 -28.22 -10.82 4.92
N SER A 103 -28.02 -9.93 3.97
CA SER A 103 -28.87 -8.78 3.74
C SER A 103 -30.09 -9.12 2.87
N PRO A 104 -31.14 -8.28 2.82
CA PRO A 104 -32.26 -8.46 1.88
C PRO A 104 -31.82 -8.40 0.40
N PHE A 105 -30.71 -7.71 0.12
CA PHE A 105 -30.20 -7.51 -1.22
C PHE A 105 -29.68 -8.81 -1.87
N LYS A 106 -28.97 -9.66 -1.16
CA LYS A 106 -28.50 -11.00 -1.54
C LYS A 106 -27.88 -11.11 -2.94
N ARG A 107 -27.14 -10.08 -3.37
CA ARG A 107 -26.40 -10.08 -4.63
C ARG A 107 -24.93 -9.80 -4.36
N ASP A 108 -24.05 -10.48 -5.10
CA ASP A 108 -22.60 -10.29 -5.00
C ASP A 108 -22.18 -9.01 -5.72
N VAL A 109 -21.93 -7.96 -4.96
CA VAL A 109 -21.56 -6.63 -5.49
C VAL A 109 -20.20 -6.66 -6.16
N VAL A 110 -19.25 -7.43 -5.61
CA VAL A 110 -17.89 -7.55 -6.18
C VAL A 110 -17.95 -8.17 -7.57
N LYS A 111 -18.78 -9.22 -7.74
CA LYS A 111 -18.96 -9.86 -9.03
C LYS A 111 -19.56 -8.89 -10.04
N GLU A 112 -20.64 -8.21 -9.68
CA GLU A 112 -21.34 -7.29 -10.59
C GLU A 112 -20.45 -6.11 -10.98
N TYR A 113 -19.66 -5.57 -10.04
CA TYR A 113 -18.68 -4.54 -10.30
C TYR A 113 -17.59 -5.02 -11.28
N ALA A 114 -16.99 -6.17 -11.01
CA ALA A 114 -15.90 -6.71 -11.83
C ALA A 114 -16.36 -6.98 -13.27
N ASP A 115 -17.54 -7.59 -13.42
CA ASP A 115 -18.15 -7.86 -14.74
C ASP A 115 -18.46 -6.56 -15.51
N ALA A 116 -19.02 -5.55 -14.83
CA ALA A 116 -19.37 -4.28 -15.45
C ALA A 116 -18.15 -3.49 -15.93
N PHE A 117 -17.08 -3.41 -15.11
CA PHE A 117 -15.87 -2.67 -15.48
C PHE A 117 -15.11 -3.36 -16.62
N ARG A 118 -15.00 -4.70 -16.59
CA ARG A 118 -14.40 -5.46 -17.71
C ARG A 118 -15.18 -5.34 -19.00
N ALA A 119 -16.51 -5.32 -18.94
CA ALA A 119 -17.35 -5.14 -20.11
C ALA A 119 -17.11 -3.78 -20.81
N GLU A 120 -16.67 -2.76 -20.08
CA GLU A 120 -16.26 -1.46 -20.61
C GLU A 120 -14.76 -1.39 -20.96
N GLY A 121 -14.02 -2.51 -20.90
CA GLY A 121 -12.59 -2.60 -21.21
C GLY A 121 -11.68 -2.02 -20.13
N MET A 122 -12.17 -1.86 -18.90
CA MET A 122 -11.41 -1.32 -17.77
C MET A 122 -10.80 -2.42 -16.93
N LYS A 123 -9.69 -2.11 -16.27
CA LYS A 123 -9.05 -2.98 -15.27
C LYS A 123 -9.83 -2.96 -13.96
N VAL A 124 -9.72 -4.06 -13.22
CA VAL A 124 -10.36 -4.26 -11.92
C VAL A 124 -9.33 -4.26 -10.82
N MET A 125 -9.52 -3.40 -9.82
CA MET A 125 -8.78 -3.37 -8.58
C MET A 125 -9.75 -3.54 -7.41
N LEU A 126 -9.25 -4.03 -6.29
CA LEU A 126 -10.03 -4.21 -5.06
C LEU A 126 -9.35 -3.48 -3.91
N TYR A 127 -10.17 -2.98 -2.98
CA TYR A 127 -9.74 -2.49 -1.68
C TYR A 127 -10.24 -3.43 -0.60
N TYR A 128 -9.40 -3.66 0.40
CA TYR A 128 -9.70 -4.52 1.54
C TYR A 128 -9.11 -3.91 2.82
N SER A 129 -9.89 -3.83 3.89
CA SER A 129 -9.41 -3.42 5.21
C SER A 129 -9.06 -4.64 6.07
N ILE A 130 -7.87 -4.62 6.69
CA ILE A 130 -7.51 -5.61 7.71
C ILE A 130 -8.16 -5.29 9.05
N LEU A 131 -8.48 -4.02 9.34
CA LEU A 131 -9.30 -3.67 10.50
C LEU A 131 -10.71 -4.20 10.28
N ASP A 132 -11.26 -4.82 11.31
CA ASP A 132 -12.61 -5.37 11.31
C ASP A 132 -13.23 -5.13 12.70
N THR A 133 -14.04 -4.08 12.80
CA THR A 133 -14.63 -3.71 14.08
C THR A 133 -15.74 -4.66 14.50
N HIS A 134 -16.44 -5.31 13.54
CA HIS A 134 -17.44 -6.33 13.84
C HIS A 134 -16.80 -7.58 14.45
N ALA A 135 -15.75 -8.11 13.83
CA ALA A 135 -15.00 -9.25 14.35
C ALA A 135 -14.09 -8.89 15.55
N ARG A 136 -14.09 -7.63 16.01
CA ARG A 136 -13.23 -7.14 17.10
C ARG A 136 -11.73 -7.29 16.80
N LEU A 137 -11.37 -7.32 15.55
CA LEU A 137 -10.00 -7.38 15.09
C LEU A 137 -9.33 -6.01 15.27
N ARG A 138 -8.54 -5.87 16.33
CA ARG A 138 -7.81 -4.66 16.72
C ARG A 138 -6.57 -5.04 17.52
N PRO A 139 -5.60 -4.12 17.73
CA PRO A 139 -4.38 -4.41 18.48
C PRO A 139 -4.67 -5.10 19.83
N LYS A 140 -3.80 -6.04 20.21
CA LYS A 140 -3.92 -6.88 21.43
C LYS A 140 -5.11 -7.85 21.45
N CYS A 141 -6.01 -7.81 20.45
CA CYS A 141 -7.15 -8.72 20.32
C CYS A 141 -7.04 -9.59 19.06
N ILE A 142 -5.98 -9.46 18.27
CA ILE A 142 -5.75 -10.25 17.07
C ILE A 142 -5.37 -11.68 17.45
N THR A 143 -6.05 -12.65 16.84
CA THR A 143 -5.83 -14.06 17.07
C THR A 143 -5.38 -14.74 15.76
N PRO A 144 -4.80 -15.95 15.82
CA PRO A 144 -4.52 -16.73 14.61
C PRO A 144 -5.75 -16.93 13.72
N GLN A 145 -6.95 -17.08 14.31
CA GLN A 145 -8.20 -17.21 13.57
C GLN A 145 -8.55 -15.96 12.79
N HIS A 146 -8.29 -14.76 13.34
CA HIS A 146 -8.45 -13.51 12.61
C HIS A 146 -7.52 -13.44 11.39
N ILE A 147 -6.26 -13.86 11.53
CA ILE A 147 -5.29 -13.87 10.43
C ILE A 147 -5.73 -14.86 9.35
N GLU A 148 -6.19 -16.06 9.73
CA GLU A 148 -6.72 -17.03 8.76
C GLU A 148 -8.00 -16.54 8.09
N MET A 149 -8.90 -15.86 8.79
CA MET A 149 -10.08 -15.22 8.19
C MET A 149 -9.67 -14.19 7.13
N ILE A 150 -8.69 -13.32 7.42
CA ILE A 150 -8.14 -12.37 6.43
C ILE A 150 -7.62 -13.12 5.21
N LYS A 151 -6.82 -14.17 5.41
CA LYS A 151 -6.24 -14.95 4.32
C LYS A 151 -7.30 -15.63 3.47
N GLU A 152 -8.32 -16.22 4.08
CA GLU A 152 -9.43 -16.87 3.34
C GLU A 152 -10.26 -15.85 2.56
N GLN A 153 -10.58 -14.69 3.14
CA GLN A 153 -11.26 -13.60 2.44
C GLN A 153 -10.47 -13.14 1.22
N LEU A 154 -9.15 -12.99 1.37
CA LEU A 154 -8.28 -12.63 0.24
C LEU A 154 -8.19 -13.74 -0.82
N ARG A 155 -8.19 -15.03 -0.42
CA ARG A 155 -8.29 -16.14 -1.38
C ARG A 155 -9.58 -16.09 -2.18
N GLU A 156 -10.72 -15.91 -1.53
CA GLU A 156 -12.01 -15.75 -2.21
C GLU A 156 -11.97 -14.60 -3.24
N LEU A 157 -11.48 -13.42 -2.83
CA LEU A 157 -11.41 -12.24 -3.68
C LEU A 157 -10.46 -12.41 -4.88
N LEU A 158 -9.36 -13.15 -4.71
CA LEU A 158 -8.36 -13.36 -5.75
C LEU A 158 -8.65 -14.58 -6.66
N THR A 159 -9.56 -15.47 -6.27
CA THR A 159 -9.88 -16.66 -7.07
C THR A 159 -11.22 -16.57 -7.80
N ASN A 160 -12.20 -15.86 -7.24
CA ASN A 160 -13.58 -15.91 -7.73
C ASN A 160 -13.92 -14.81 -8.75
N TYR A 161 -13.10 -13.77 -8.88
CA TYR A 161 -13.45 -12.57 -9.65
C TYR A 161 -12.51 -12.28 -10.82
N GLY A 162 -11.73 -13.27 -11.27
CA GLY A 162 -10.80 -13.16 -12.40
C GLY A 162 -9.56 -12.32 -12.07
N GLU A 163 -8.90 -11.80 -13.10
CA GLU A 163 -7.66 -11.02 -12.92
C GLU A 163 -7.90 -9.74 -12.12
N ILE A 164 -7.13 -9.56 -11.04
CA ILE A 164 -7.10 -8.36 -10.20
C ILE A 164 -5.77 -7.64 -10.45
N THR A 165 -5.84 -6.43 -10.96
CA THR A 165 -4.64 -5.64 -11.33
C THR A 165 -3.86 -5.20 -10.10
N ALA A 166 -4.57 -4.77 -9.05
CA ALA A 166 -3.98 -4.41 -7.77
C ALA A 166 -4.98 -4.62 -6.63
N LEU A 167 -4.43 -4.93 -5.46
CA LEU A 167 -5.15 -5.01 -4.20
C LEU A 167 -4.64 -3.91 -3.28
N ILE A 168 -5.50 -2.95 -2.96
CA ILE A 168 -5.22 -1.93 -1.94
C ILE A 168 -5.67 -2.48 -0.60
N ILE A 169 -4.72 -2.62 0.32
CA ILE A 169 -4.99 -3.07 1.68
C ILE A 169 -4.83 -1.88 2.62
N ASP A 170 -5.78 -1.72 3.51
CA ASP A 170 -5.84 -0.62 4.46
C ASP A 170 -5.88 -1.15 5.89
N GLY A 171 -5.39 -0.34 6.83
CA GLY A 171 -5.46 -0.60 8.27
C GLY A 171 -4.14 -0.94 8.92
N TRP A 172 -3.04 -1.22 8.19
CA TRP A 172 -1.74 -1.28 8.82
C TRP A 172 -1.29 0.12 9.26
N ASP A 173 -0.82 0.17 10.48
CA ASP A 173 -0.08 1.28 11.08
C ASP A 173 -0.71 2.67 10.92
N ALA A 174 -2.01 2.69 10.67
CA ALA A 174 -2.79 3.91 10.66
C ALA A 174 -3.05 4.37 12.10
N PRO A 175 -3.09 5.69 12.36
CA PRO A 175 -3.35 6.22 13.71
C PRO A 175 -4.64 5.71 14.34
N TRP A 176 -5.63 5.40 13.52
CA TRP A 176 -6.96 4.94 13.95
C TRP A 176 -7.05 3.42 14.14
N SER A 177 -6.23 2.60 13.45
CA SER A 177 -6.22 1.14 13.58
C SER A 177 -5.19 0.64 14.58
N ARG A 178 -3.98 1.20 14.54
CA ARG A 178 -2.80 0.79 15.32
C ARG A 178 -2.39 -0.68 15.13
N ILE A 179 -2.84 -1.33 14.07
CA ILE A 179 -2.43 -2.69 13.73
C ILE A 179 -1.05 -2.61 13.09
N SER A 180 -0.05 -3.22 13.73
CA SER A 180 1.32 -3.24 13.20
C SER A 180 1.51 -4.30 12.12
N TYR A 181 2.61 -4.20 11.37
CA TYR A 181 3.03 -5.25 10.43
C TYR A 181 3.50 -6.53 11.11
N ASP A 182 3.60 -6.54 12.44
CA ASP A 182 3.86 -7.72 13.26
C ASP A 182 2.55 -8.37 13.74
N ASP A 183 1.52 -7.56 14.05
CA ASP A 183 0.21 -8.06 14.46
C ASP A 183 -0.49 -8.85 13.33
N VAL A 184 -0.42 -8.33 12.10
CA VAL A 184 -0.83 -9.03 10.88
C VAL A 184 0.36 -8.99 9.93
N PRO A 185 1.16 -10.07 9.81
CA PRO A 185 2.41 -10.05 9.06
C PRO A 185 2.20 -9.71 7.58
N PHE A 186 2.73 -8.55 7.15
CA PHE A 186 2.59 -8.09 5.77
C PHE A 186 3.19 -9.09 4.78
N GLU A 187 4.36 -9.66 5.11
CA GLU A 187 5.02 -10.65 4.24
C GLU A 187 4.12 -11.86 3.98
N ASP A 188 3.36 -12.35 4.97
CA ASP A 188 2.44 -13.47 4.80
C ASP A 188 1.33 -13.14 3.81
N ILE A 189 0.74 -11.95 3.95
CA ILE A 189 -0.32 -11.49 3.05
C ILE A 189 0.23 -11.22 1.65
N TYR A 190 1.38 -10.56 1.54
CA TYR A 190 2.05 -10.30 0.26
C TYR A 190 2.31 -11.61 -0.50
N ARG A 191 2.92 -12.59 0.16
CA ARG A 191 3.23 -13.90 -0.43
C ARG A 191 1.99 -14.67 -0.82
N LEU A 192 0.94 -14.62 0.00
CA LEU A 192 -0.35 -15.21 -0.33
C LEU A 192 -0.91 -14.62 -1.64
N VAL A 193 -0.97 -13.31 -1.74
CA VAL A 193 -1.48 -12.63 -2.96
C VAL A 193 -0.66 -13.04 -4.17
N LYS A 194 0.69 -12.96 -4.09
CA LYS A 194 1.58 -13.34 -5.20
C LYS A 194 1.51 -14.82 -5.57
N SER A 195 1.21 -15.70 -4.62
CA SER A 195 1.03 -17.14 -4.91
C SER A 195 -0.26 -17.45 -5.68
N ILE A 196 -1.29 -16.63 -5.53
CA ILE A 196 -2.58 -16.80 -6.22
C ILE A 196 -2.59 -16.05 -7.53
N GLN A 197 -2.18 -14.78 -7.52
CA GLN A 197 -2.08 -13.92 -8.69
C GLN A 197 -0.71 -13.22 -8.71
N PRO A 198 0.33 -13.79 -9.35
CA PRO A 198 1.68 -13.22 -9.36
C PRO A 198 1.74 -11.78 -9.90
N ASN A 199 0.85 -11.45 -10.83
CA ASN A 199 0.78 -10.14 -11.46
C ASN A 199 -0.09 -9.11 -10.69
N CYS A 200 -0.74 -9.50 -9.59
CA CYS A 200 -1.47 -8.56 -8.77
C CYS A 200 -0.51 -7.70 -7.94
N LEU A 201 -0.59 -6.38 -8.06
CA LEU A 201 0.16 -5.45 -7.21
C LEU A 201 -0.46 -5.40 -5.82
N VAL A 202 0.38 -5.47 -4.79
CA VAL A 202 -0.04 -5.35 -3.39
C VAL A 202 0.31 -3.97 -2.88
N MET A 203 -0.69 -3.22 -2.44
CA MET A 203 -0.54 -1.82 -2.04
C MET A 203 -1.03 -1.65 -0.60
N ASP A 204 -0.15 -1.13 0.26
CA ASP A 204 -0.57 -0.63 1.57
C ASP A 204 -0.94 0.85 1.46
N LEU A 205 -2.17 1.19 1.84
CA LEU A 205 -2.67 2.56 1.77
C LEU A 205 -1.93 3.50 2.74
N ASN A 206 -1.36 2.98 3.83
CA ASN A 206 -0.70 3.74 4.89
C ASN A 206 0.83 3.81 4.76
N ALA A 207 1.40 3.30 3.67
CA ALA A 207 2.85 3.27 3.46
C ALA A 207 3.52 4.65 3.29
N ALA A 208 2.75 5.74 3.21
CA ALA A 208 3.28 7.11 3.05
C ALA A 208 4.13 7.60 4.23
N LYS A 209 4.00 6.99 5.42
CA LYS A 209 4.85 7.33 6.58
C LYS A 209 6.33 6.98 6.38
N TYR A 210 6.61 5.97 5.54
CA TYR A 210 7.97 5.55 5.23
C TYR A 210 8.66 6.50 4.24
N PRO A 211 10.01 6.54 4.19
CA PRO A 211 10.73 7.40 3.28
C PRO A 211 10.24 7.31 1.83
N ALA A 212 10.18 8.47 1.15
CA ALA A 212 9.69 8.55 -0.22
C ALA A 212 10.68 7.96 -1.25
N GLU A 213 11.86 7.55 -0.81
CA GLU A 213 12.95 7.04 -1.66
C GLU A 213 12.97 5.51 -1.76
N ALA A 214 12.15 4.80 -0.97
CA ALA A 214 12.07 3.34 -1.00
C ALA A 214 10.65 2.83 -0.79
N LEU A 215 10.39 1.62 -1.26
CA LEU A 215 9.12 0.93 -1.07
C LEU A 215 9.20 0.06 0.19
N PHE A 216 8.39 0.41 1.19
CA PHE A 216 8.20 -0.35 2.41
C PHE A 216 6.75 -0.84 2.44
N TYR A 217 6.55 -2.15 2.57
CA TYR A 217 5.24 -2.80 2.70
C TYR A 217 4.25 -2.48 1.56
N THR A 218 4.76 -2.22 0.36
CA THR A 218 3.92 -1.88 -0.79
C THR A 218 4.68 -2.02 -2.11
N ASP A 219 4.00 -2.44 -3.17
CA ASP A 219 4.53 -2.41 -4.54
C ASP A 219 4.41 -1.02 -5.18
N ILE A 220 3.48 -0.20 -4.72
CA ILE A 220 3.17 1.15 -5.21
C ILE A 220 3.02 2.08 -4.01
N LYS A 221 3.73 3.20 -4.00
CA LYS A 221 3.67 4.17 -2.91
C LYS A 221 2.31 4.90 -2.91
N SER A 222 1.55 4.80 -1.83
CA SER A 222 0.21 5.40 -1.73
C SER A 222 0.22 6.70 -0.94
N TYR A 223 -0.56 7.70 -1.40
CA TYR A 223 -0.71 9.00 -0.78
C TYR A 223 -2.19 9.39 -0.68
N GLU A 224 -2.72 9.48 0.53
CA GLU A 224 -4.07 9.96 0.78
C GLU A 224 -4.08 11.47 1.02
N GLN A 225 -4.52 12.24 0.02
CA GLN A 225 -4.52 13.70 0.12
C GLN A 225 -5.45 14.21 1.23
N GLY A 226 -6.57 13.54 1.46
CA GLY A 226 -7.51 13.86 2.52
C GLY A 226 -6.91 13.72 3.93
N ALA A 227 -5.91 12.86 4.10
CA ALA A 227 -5.13 12.71 5.33
C ALA A 227 -3.87 13.60 5.38
N GLY A 228 -3.73 14.53 4.45
CA GLY A 228 -2.57 15.43 4.39
C GLY A 228 -1.32 14.83 3.77
N GLN A 229 -1.43 13.66 3.13
CA GLN A 229 -0.31 13.00 2.47
C GLN A 229 -0.22 13.49 1.02
N HIS A 230 0.90 14.11 0.68
CA HIS A 230 1.12 14.67 -0.65
C HIS A 230 2.40 14.14 -1.27
N ILE A 231 2.30 13.75 -2.54
CA ILE A 231 3.47 13.36 -3.33
C ILE A 231 4.27 14.62 -3.70
N SER A 232 5.60 14.53 -3.62
CA SER A 232 6.47 15.53 -4.21
C SER A 232 6.53 15.34 -5.73
N LYS A 233 5.89 16.22 -6.47
CA LYS A 233 5.82 16.14 -7.94
C LYS A 233 7.19 16.33 -8.62
N ASP A 234 8.13 17.00 -7.95
CA ASP A 234 9.45 17.31 -8.52
C ASP A 234 10.50 16.23 -8.20
N THR A 235 10.39 15.60 -7.02
CA THR A 235 11.43 14.68 -6.52
C THR A 235 11.02 13.22 -6.47
N ASN A 236 9.73 12.89 -6.64
CA ASN A 236 9.30 11.49 -6.65
C ASN A 236 9.98 10.70 -7.78
N ARG A 237 10.45 9.50 -7.47
CA ARG A 237 11.08 8.56 -8.43
C ARG A 237 10.51 7.15 -8.32
N LEU A 238 9.52 6.95 -7.44
CA LEU A 238 8.87 5.67 -7.23
C LEU A 238 7.51 5.62 -7.94
N PRO A 239 7.05 4.44 -8.35
CA PRO A 239 5.68 4.28 -8.80
C PRO A 239 4.72 4.59 -7.65
N ALA A 240 3.74 5.44 -7.89
CA ALA A 240 2.89 5.97 -6.85
C ALA A 240 1.40 5.99 -7.24
N LEU A 241 0.56 6.06 -6.21
CA LEU A 241 -0.88 6.33 -6.28
C LEU A 241 -1.21 7.50 -5.37
N SER A 242 -2.03 8.43 -5.84
CA SER A 242 -2.61 9.46 -5.00
C SER A 242 -4.14 9.41 -5.07
N CYS A 243 -4.82 9.46 -3.93
CA CYS A 243 -6.28 9.38 -3.86
C CYS A 243 -6.90 10.62 -3.22
N LEU A 244 -8.10 10.96 -3.71
CA LEU A 244 -8.88 12.10 -3.24
C LEU A 244 -10.38 11.84 -3.48
N PRO A 245 -11.28 12.16 -2.54
CA PRO A 245 -12.71 12.11 -2.81
C PRO A 245 -13.19 13.29 -3.66
N LEU A 246 -14.14 13.04 -4.56
CA LEU A 246 -14.77 14.07 -5.39
C LEU A 246 -15.56 15.09 -4.54
N GLN A 247 -16.14 14.64 -3.43
CA GLN A 247 -16.83 15.46 -2.46
C GLN A 247 -16.07 15.48 -1.12
N GLN A 248 -16.73 15.69 0.01
CA GLN A 248 -16.05 15.89 1.30
C GLN A 248 -15.62 14.59 2.00
N ASN A 249 -16.33 13.48 1.75
CA ASN A 249 -16.15 12.22 2.45
C ASN A 249 -15.90 11.06 1.47
N TRP A 250 -15.41 9.94 2.03
CA TRP A 250 -15.21 8.72 1.26
C TRP A 250 -16.52 8.05 0.91
N PHE A 251 -17.40 7.84 1.90
CA PHE A 251 -18.72 7.28 1.67
C PHE A 251 -19.76 8.37 1.40
N TRP A 252 -20.81 8.00 0.69
CA TRP A 252 -21.91 8.89 0.36
C TRP A 252 -22.61 9.42 1.62
N LYS A 253 -23.02 10.68 1.57
CA LYS A 253 -23.78 11.38 2.59
C LYS A 253 -25.08 11.92 2.01
N GLU A 254 -26.12 12.02 2.83
CA GLU A 254 -27.44 12.56 2.41
C GLU A 254 -27.36 13.95 1.80
N SER A 255 -26.33 14.71 2.13
CA SER A 255 -26.08 16.05 1.57
C SER A 255 -25.45 16.02 0.17
N PHE A 256 -24.86 14.90 -0.28
CA PHE A 256 -24.07 14.84 -1.54
C PHE A 256 -24.83 15.27 -2.80
N PRO A 257 -26.12 14.95 -2.99
CA PRO A 257 -26.85 15.41 -4.18
C PRO A 257 -26.92 16.92 -4.35
N THR A 258 -26.81 17.66 -3.23
CA THR A 258 -26.95 19.13 -3.19
C THR A 258 -25.65 19.87 -2.84
N THR A 259 -24.60 19.17 -2.33
CA THR A 259 -23.32 19.78 -2.04
C THR A 259 -22.46 19.92 -3.30
N PRO A 260 -21.63 20.97 -3.38
CA PRO A 260 -20.70 21.12 -4.49
C PRO A 260 -19.72 19.94 -4.60
N VAL A 261 -19.45 19.52 -5.81
CA VAL A 261 -18.32 18.64 -6.13
C VAL A 261 -17.06 19.48 -6.33
N LYS A 262 -15.88 18.89 -6.13
CA LYS A 262 -14.61 19.54 -6.45
C LYS A 262 -14.57 19.89 -7.95
N SER A 263 -13.90 20.98 -8.29
CA SER A 263 -13.82 21.45 -9.65
C SER A 263 -13.20 20.42 -10.61
N PRO A 264 -13.88 20.01 -11.68
CA PRO A 264 -13.31 19.14 -12.71
C PRO A 264 -11.98 19.67 -13.28
N ALA A 265 -11.88 20.98 -13.49
CA ALA A 265 -10.63 21.60 -13.97
C ALA A 265 -9.48 21.45 -12.98
N GLN A 266 -9.73 21.62 -11.68
CA GLN A 266 -8.73 21.37 -10.65
C GLN A 266 -8.34 19.89 -10.57
N MET A 267 -9.29 18.96 -10.69
CA MET A 267 -8.95 17.54 -10.72
C MET A 267 -8.00 17.20 -11.86
N VAL A 268 -8.21 17.77 -13.02
CA VAL A 268 -7.35 17.58 -14.21
C VAL A 268 -6.00 18.28 -14.06
N ASN A 269 -6.00 19.57 -13.74
CA ASN A 269 -4.82 20.43 -13.81
C ASN A 269 -3.90 20.28 -12.61
N ASP A 270 -4.44 20.00 -11.42
CA ASP A 270 -3.67 19.92 -10.19
C ASP A 270 -3.31 18.46 -9.82
N ASN A 271 -4.07 17.48 -10.34
CA ASN A 271 -3.89 16.07 -10.02
C ASN A 271 -3.54 15.22 -11.25
N ILE A 272 -4.47 14.96 -12.17
CA ILE A 272 -4.30 13.93 -13.22
C ILE A 272 -3.06 14.21 -14.08
N ILE A 273 -2.92 15.43 -14.61
CA ILE A 273 -1.84 15.80 -15.53
C ILE A 273 -0.48 15.83 -14.82
N PRO A 274 -0.30 16.60 -13.72
CA PRO A 274 1.02 16.70 -13.09
C PRO A 274 1.47 15.42 -12.40
N MET A 275 0.55 14.67 -11.80
CA MET A 275 0.88 13.39 -11.15
C MET A 275 1.40 12.36 -12.16
N GLY A 276 0.79 12.27 -13.34
CA GLY A 276 1.27 11.36 -14.39
C GLY A 276 2.70 11.64 -14.84
N LYS A 277 3.17 12.89 -14.76
CA LYS A 277 4.57 13.26 -15.03
C LYS A 277 5.52 12.88 -13.90
N SER A 278 4.99 12.58 -12.72
CA SER A 278 5.73 12.24 -11.51
C SER A 278 5.56 10.77 -11.13
N TYR A 279 5.33 9.89 -12.12
CA TYR A 279 5.16 8.44 -11.94
C TYR A 279 4.01 8.05 -11.02
N CYS A 280 3.01 8.93 -10.88
CA CYS A 280 1.90 8.76 -9.96
C CYS A 280 0.58 8.59 -10.71
N ASN A 281 -0.13 7.52 -10.42
CA ASN A 281 -1.50 7.31 -10.83
C ASN A 281 -2.44 8.10 -9.91
N PHE A 282 -3.53 8.65 -10.44
CA PHE A 282 -4.52 9.34 -9.65
C PHE A 282 -5.83 8.55 -9.58
N ILE A 283 -6.36 8.33 -8.39
CA ILE A 283 -7.63 7.66 -8.20
C ILE A 283 -8.62 8.61 -7.51
N LEU A 284 -9.72 8.89 -8.19
CA LEU A 284 -10.78 9.78 -7.72
C LEU A 284 -11.93 8.98 -7.12
N ASN A 285 -12.22 9.21 -5.84
CA ASN A 285 -13.34 8.54 -5.19
C ASN A 285 -14.67 9.17 -5.57
N VAL A 286 -15.59 8.33 -6.05
CA VAL A 286 -16.98 8.69 -6.34
C VAL A 286 -17.90 7.68 -5.67
N ALA A 287 -18.59 8.11 -4.62
CA ALA A 287 -19.39 7.24 -3.80
C ALA A 287 -20.81 7.09 -4.35
N PRO A 288 -21.29 5.87 -4.62
CA PRO A 288 -22.69 5.60 -4.90
C PRO A 288 -23.58 5.89 -3.70
N ASN A 289 -24.81 6.34 -3.94
CA ASN A 289 -25.84 6.60 -2.94
C ASN A 289 -26.47 5.31 -2.41
N ARG A 290 -27.43 5.41 -1.49
CA ARG A 290 -28.12 4.25 -0.88
C ARG A 290 -28.92 3.40 -1.86
N ASP A 291 -29.30 3.96 -3.00
CA ASP A 291 -29.95 3.17 -4.08
C ASP A 291 -28.91 2.32 -4.86
N GLY A 292 -27.61 2.58 -4.69
CA GLY A 292 -26.52 1.97 -5.45
C GLY A 292 -26.26 2.66 -6.78
N LEU A 293 -26.58 3.95 -6.91
CA LEU A 293 -26.38 4.79 -8.09
C LEU A 293 -25.50 5.99 -7.77
N MET A 294 -24.73 6.45 -8.74
CA MET A 294 -24.03 7.72 -8.63
C MET A 294 -24.98 8.88 -8.88
N ASP A 295 -24.89 9.95 -8.08
CA ASP A 295 -25.73 11.12 -8.16
C ASP A 295 -25.48 11.94 -9.43
N ALA A 296 -26.49 12.70 -9.86
CA ALA A 296 -26.47 13.47 -11.11
C ALA A 296 -25.33 14.52 -11.14
N ASN A 297 -25.01 15.17 -10.01
CA ASN A 297 -23.93 16.13 -9.91
C ASN A 297 -22.55 15.45 -10.08
N ALA A 298 -22.33 14.27 -9.52
CA ALA A 298 -21.12 13.48 -9.71
C ALA A 298 -20.97 13.02 -11.17
N LEU A 299 -22.04 12.49 -11.78
CA LEU A 299 -22.06 12.11 -13.20
C LEU A 299 -21.73 13.30 -14.12
N LYS A 300 -22.24 14.48 -13.82
CA LYS A 300 -21.93 15.71 -14.57
C LYS A 300 -20.43 16.06 -14.44
N ALA A 301 -19.88 16.02 -13.23
CA ALA A 301 -18.46 16.31 -13.00
C ALA A 301 -17.54 15.34 -13.75
N LEU A 302 -17.85 14.05 -13.74
CA LEU A 302 -17.08 13.03 -14.47
C LEU A 302 -17.07 13.28 -15.98
N LYS A 303 -18.23 13.63 -16.57
CA LYS A 303 -18.30 14.01 -17.98
C LYS A 303 -17.45 15.25 -18.30
N GLU A 304 -17.43 16.25 -17.42
CA GLU A 304 -16.58 17.44 -17.59
C GLU A 304 -15.08 17.08 -17.50
N ILE A 305 -14.68 16.22 -16.56
CA ILE A 305 -13.30 15.70 -16.50
C ILE A 305 -12.93 15.05 -17.85
N GLY A 306 -13.79 14.21 -18.40
CA GLY A 306 -13.55 13.54 -19.68
C GLY A 306 -13.48 14.46 -20.90
N LYS A 307 -14.07 15.67 -20.83
CA LYS A 307 -13.90 16.70 -21.86
C LYS A 307 -12.55 17.41 -21.74
N LEU A 308 -12.10 17.65 -20.50
CA LEU A 308 -10.88 18.42 -20.20
C LEU A 308 -9.60 17.58 -20.33
N TRP A 309 -9.70 16.25 -20.25
CA TRP A 309 -8.56 15.37 -20.24
C TRP A 309 -8.78 14.13 -21.11
N LYS A 310 -7.72 13.70 -21.80
CA LYS A 310 -7.64 12.45 -22.55
C LYS A 310 -6.54 11.59 -21.99
N ASN A 311 -6.74 10.29 -21.94
CA ASN A 311 -5.68 9.37 -21.59
C ASN A 311 -4.90 8.99 -22.86
N ASP A 312 -3.77 9.63 -23.06
CA ASP A 312 -2.88 9.39 -24.21
C ASP A 312 -1.85 8.28 -23.91
N GLY A 313 -2.02 7.54 -22.82
CA GLY A 313 -1.13 6.46 -22.39
C GLY A 313 0.07 6.93 -21.57
N ARG A 314 1.22 6.31 -21.84
CA ARG A 314 2.46 6.58 -21.09
C ARG A 314 2.92 8.02 -21.21
N VAL A 315 3.17 8.66 -20.06
CA VAL A 315 3.72 10.02 -19.96
C VAL A 315 5.19 10.01 -19.57
N ALA A 316 5.58 9.06 -18.70
CA ALA A 316 6.93 8.96 -18.17
C ALA A 316 7.31 7.50 -17.96
N THR A 317 8.59 7.18 -18.10
CA THR A 317 9.12 5.85 -17.77
C THR A 317 9.51 5.85 -16.31
N VAL A 318 8.93 4.92 -15.54
CA VAL A 318 9.23 4.74 -14.12
C VAL A 318 10.70 4.35 -13.99
N PRO A 319 11.50 5.03 -13.16
CA PRO A 319 12.86 4.61 -12.88
C PRO A 319 12.89 3.22 -12.23
N GLU A 320 13.96 2.47 -12.47
CA GLU A 320 14.20 1.25 -11.70
C GLU A 320 14.42 1.61 -10.23
N ALA A 321 13.86 0.81 -9.34
CA ALA A 321 13.98 0.95 -7.90
C ALA A 321 14.27 -0.41 -7.27
N ASP A 322 14.79 -0.38 -6.04
CA ASP A 322 14.91 -1.60 -5.25
C ASP A 322 13.54 -2.26 -5.04
N ALA A 323 13.55 -3.60 -4.98
CA ALA A 323 12.37 -4.35 -4.62
C ALA A 323 11.82 -3.90 -3.24
N PRO A 324 10.50 -3.95 -3.02
CA PRO A 324 9.92 -3.53 -1.76
C PRO A 324 10.47 -4.35 -0.57
N ILE A 325 10.55 -3.71 0.57
CA ILE A 325 10.84 -4.35 1.86
C ILE A 325 9.50 -4.84 2.39
N ILE A 326 9.37 -6.15 2.57
CA ILE A 326 8.08 -6.79 2.90
C ILE A 326 8.06 -7.45 4.29
N SER A 327 9.22 -7.71 4.89
CA SER A 327 9.32 -8.27 6.24
C SER A 327 9.44 -7.19 7.31
N SER A 328 9.12 -7.54 8.55
CA SER A 328 9.22 -6.63 9.69
C SER A 328 10.67 -6.35 10.08
N ASN A 329 10.93 -5.14 10.60
CA ASN A 329 12.22 -4.74 11.13
C ASN A 329 12.50 -5.44 12.46
N ILE A 330 13.41 -6.44 12.47
CA ILE A 330 13.78 -7.17 13.67
C ILE A 330 14.71 -6.39 14.61
N ALA A 331 15.26 -5.25 14.16
CA ALA A 331 16.06 -4.35 14.98
C ALA A 331 15.21 -3.37 15.80
N LYS A 332 13.93 -3.25 15.47
CA LYS A 332 12.99 -2.32 16.11
C LYS A 332 12.94 -2.53 17.63
N TYR A 333 13.21 -1.45 18.39
CA TYR A 333 13.22 -1.42 19.85
C TYR A 333 14.19 -2.42 20.52
N GLN A 334 15.17 -2.94 19.79
CA GLN A 334 16.23 -3.75 20.38
C GLN A 334 17.28 -2.85 21.05
N PRO A 335 18.01 -3.35 22.06
CA PRO A 335 19.11 -2.60 22.66
C PRO A 335 20.09 -2.09 21.60
N ALA A 336 20.32 -0.78 21.62
CA ALA A 336 21.20 -0.09 20.69
C ALA A 336 22.36 0.57 21.43
N GLU A 337 23.54 0.54 20.83
CA GLU A 337 24.76 1.18 21.32
C GLU A 337 25.46 1.94 20.18
N GLY A 338 26.24 2.94 20.55
CA GLY A 338 27.02 3.70 19.58
C GLY A 338 28.20 4.40 20.22
N THR A 339 29.04 5.01 19.38
CA THR A 339 30.10 5.92 19.87
C THR A 339 29.47 7.13 20.54
N TRP A 340 30.33 7.91 21.24
CA TRP A 340 29.89 9.17 21.84
C TRP A 340 28.96 9.95 20.92
N SER A 341 27.75 10.16 21.39
CA SER A 341 26.67 10.87 20.69
C SER A 341 26.57 12.32 21.16
N SER A 342 25.91 13.17 20.38
CA SER A 342 25.63 14.55 20.78
C SER A 342 24.74 14.60 22.03
N ASP A 343 23.87 13.60 22.18
CA ASP A 343 23.08 13.31 23.36
C ASP A 343 23.10 11.79 23.58
N TYR A 344 23.42 11.33 24.76
CA TYR A 344 23.56 9.90 25.08
C TYR A 344 22.23 9.13 25.00
N ALA A 345 21.08 9.81 25.10
CA ALA A 345 19.75 9.19 25.06
C ALA A 345 19.24 8.94 23.65
N ILE A 346 19.94 9.41 22.59
CA ILE A 346 19.43 9.35 21.21
C ILE A 346 19.78 8.08 20.44
N MET A 347 20.44 7.10 21.06
CA MET A 347 20.79 5.85 20.36
C MET A 347 19.56 5.09 19.91
N ASP A 348 18.51 5.04 20.71
CA ASP A 348 17.27 4.35 20.40
C ASP A 348 16.47 5.02 19.27
N PHE A 349 16.82 6.27 18.91
CA PHE A 349 16.17 7.00 17.81
C PHE A 349 16.56 6.52 16.41
N ALA A 350 17.46 5.57 16.27
CA ALA A 350 17.77 4.97 14.99
C ALA A 350 17.21 3.54 14.83
N ASN A 351 16.35 3.09 15.77
CA ASN A 351 15.60 1.85 15.63
C ASN A 351 14.23 1.89 16.33
N ASP A 352 13.59 3.07 16.35
CA ASP A 352 12.28 3.30 16.96
C ASP A 352 11.11 3.30 15.96
N ASP A 353 11.40 3.03 14.67
CA ASP A 353 10.44 3.03 13.58
C ASP A 353 9.81 4.42 13.30
N ASP A 354 10.45 5.49 13.80
CA ASP A 354 10.11 6.88 13.52
C ASP A 354 11.21 7.56 12.69
N PHE A 355 10.97 7.71 11.40
CA PHE A 355 11.91 8.36 10.48
C PHE A 355 12.05 9.88 10.70
N GLY A 356 11.34 10.44 11.67
CA GLY A 356 11.43 11.82 12.12
C GLY A 356 12.53 12.04 13.19
N THR A 357 12.87 11.02 13.94
CA THR A 357 13.96 11.01 14.94
C THR A 357 15.30 10.61 14.30
N CYS A 358 16.41 10.69 15.01
CA CYS A 358 17.68 10.18 14.53
C CYS A 358 18.74 10.05 15.63
N TRP A 359 19.61 9.07 15.48
CA TRP A 359 20.91 9.03 16.18
C TRP A 359 21.89 10.00 15.52
N ASN A 360 22.59 10.80 16.33
CA ASN A 360 23.64 11.72 15.88
C ASN A 360 24.96 11.40 16.58
N SER A 361 26.00 11.10 15.83
CA SER A 361 27.34 10.97 16.39
C SER A 361 27.85 12.33 16.88
N ASN A 362 28.72 12.35 17.89
CA ASN A 362 29.44 13.58 18.25
C ASN A 362 30.40 13.96 17.13
N PRO A 363 30.48 15.23 16.72
CA PRO A 363 31.36 15.69 15.63
C PRO A 363 32.85 15.40 15.85
N GLU A 364 33.30 15.26 17.12
CA GLU A 364 34.69 14.97 17.45
C GLU A 364 35.08 13.49 17.25
N VAL A 365 34.08 12.60 17.07
CA VAL A 365 34.35 11.17 16.82
C VAL A 365 34.70 10.99 15.34
N LYS A 366 35.94 10.56 15.08
CA LYS A 366 36.45 10.38 13.70
C LYS A 366 35.88 9.16 12.98
N VAL A 367 35.62 8.09 13.74
CA VAL A 367 35.12 6.81 13.24
C VAL A 367 33.90 6.41 14.05
N PRO A 368 32.75 7.02 13.83
CA PRO A 368 31.56 6.69 14.58
C PRO A 368 31.03 5.31 14.17
N TRP A 369 30.44 4.63 15.13
CA TRP A 369 29.73 3.37 14.88
C TRP A 369 28.40 3.33 15.66
N TYR A 370 27.47 2.54 15.14
CA TYR A 370 26.17 2.26 15.71
C TYR A 370 25.88 0.77 15.59
N SER A 371 25.34 0.14 16.64
CA SER A 371 25.00 -1.28 16.65
C SER A 371 23.71 -1.56 17.36
N VAL A 372 23.03 -2.62 16.90
CA VAL A 372 21.85 -3.20 17.53
C VAL A 372 22.17 -4.61 17.97
N THR A 373 21.76 -4.99 19.18
CA THR A 373 21.98 -6.31 19.77
C THR A 373 20.67 -7.02 19.99
N PHE A 374 20.58 -8.29 19.58
CA PHE A 374 19.42 -9.13 19.78
C PHE A 374 19.58 -9.97 21.06
N GLU A 375 18.49 -10.20 21.76
CA GLU A 375 18.45 -11.06 22.96
C GLU A 375 19.01 -12.47 22.70
N ARG A 376 18.83 -12.98 21.48
CA ARG A 376 19.35 -14.28 20.99
C ARG A 376 19.72 -14.16 19.52
N GLU A 377 20.53 -15.10 19.04
CA GLU A 377 20.84 -15.15 17.60
C GLU A 377 19.56 -15.19 16.77
N LYS A 378 19.52 -14.36 15.73
CA LYS A 378 18.44 -14.27 14.73
C LYS A 378 19.03 -14.48 13.34
N SER A 379 18.20 -15.00 12.44
CA SER A 379 18.52 -15.01 11.02
C SER A 379 18.11 -13.69 10.39
N PHE A 380 18.92 -13.18 9.47
CA PHE A 380 18.59 -12.01 8.65
C PHE A 380 19.38 -12.02 7.35
N ASN A 381 18.85 -11.30 6.34
CA ASN A 381 19.43 -11.24 5.00
C ASN A 381 19.34 -9.85 4.36
N MET A 382 18.99 -8.84 5.17
CA MET A 382 18.92 -7.46 4.69
C MET A 382 19.20 -6.48 5.83
N VAL A 383 19.96 -5.44 5.54
CA VAL A 383 20.16 -4.26 6.39
C VAL A 383 19.77 -3.03 5.58
N VAL A 384 19.01 -2.15 6.21
CA VAL A 384 18.57 -0.88 5.61
C VAL A 384 19.02 0.27 6.48
N ILE A 385 19.76 1.20 5.91
CA ILE A 385 20.21 2.42 6.59
C ILE A 385 19.44 3.59 5.98
N THR A 386 18.73 4.33 6.82
CA THR A 386 18.10 5.59 6.41
C THR A 386 18.90 6.75 7.00
N ASP A 387 19.61 7.47 6.15
CA ASP A 387 20.31 8.69 6.51
C ASP A 387 19.31 9.81 6.81
N ARG A 388 19.55 10.64 7.81
CA ARG A 388 18.71 11.82 8.10
C ARG A 388 18.75 12.82 6.95
N ASN A 389 19.95 13.01 6.36
CA ASN A 389 20.19 13.92 5.26
C ASN A 389 20.86 13.17 4.12
N ASN A 390 20.45 13.46 2.89
CA ASN A 390 21.08 12.89 1.71
C ASN A 390 22.59 13.17 1.69
N ASP A 391 23.39 12.18 1.25
CA ASP A 391 24.83 12.30 0.96
C ASP A 391 25.75 12.60 2.15
N ARG A 392 25.29 12.52 3.39
CA ARG A 392 26.22 12.64 4.54
C ARG A 392 27.05 11.39 4.74
N LEU A 393 26.41 10.21 4.73
CA LEU A 393 27.07 8.93 4.85
C LEU A 393 27.72 8.56 3.51
N GLN A 394 29.06 8.64 3.42
CA GLN A 394 29.79 8.45 2.16
C GLN A 394 30.47 7.09 2.03
N GLU A 395 31.01 6.54 3.12
CA GLU A 395 31.66 5.24 3.14
C GLU A 395 31.48 4.59 4.51
N TYR A 396 31.13 3.32 4.54
CA TYR A 396 30.86 2.59 5.77
C TYR A 396 31.10 1.10 5.62
N ARG A 397 31.22 0.43 6.77
CA ARG A 397 31.25 -1.03 6.89
C ARG A 397 30.01 -1.50 7.66
N LEU A 398 29.42 -2.59 7.19
CA LEU A 398 28.42 -3.37 7.91
C LEU A 398 29.00 -4.69 8.35
N GLU A 399 28.74 -5.07 9.59
CA GLU A 399 29.22 -6.29 10.22
C GLU A 399 28.11 -6.92 11.05
N TYR A 400 28.14 -8.25 11.18
CA TYR A 400 27.30 -8.97 12.14
C TYR A 400 28.16 -9.75 13.12
N ARG A 401 27.66 -9.97 14.32
CA ARG A 401 28.35 -10.75 15.34
C ARG A 401 27.76 -12.16 15.40
N ALA A 402 28.62 -13.17 15.28
CA ALA A 402 28.27 -14.58 15.40
C ALA A 402 29.34 -15.30 16.21
N GLY A 403 28.96 -16.02 17.28
CA GLY A 403 29.90 -16.68 18.17
C GLY A 403 30.89 -15.71 18.84
N GLY A 404 30.44 -14.50 19.16
CA GLY A 404 31.26 -13.45 19.76
C GLY A 404 32.24 -12.73 18.82
N THR A 405 32.23 -13.05 17.53
CA THR A 405 33.17 -12.48 16.53
C THR A 405 32.40 -11.68 15.47
N TRP A 406 32.90 -10.47 15.16
CA TRP A 406 32.39 -9.64 14.07
C TRP A 406 32.84 -10.18 12.72
N LYS A 407 31.88 -10.30 11.81
CA LYS A 407 32.07 -10.78 10.42
C LYS A 407 31.52 -9.74 9.46
N PRO A 408 32.20 -9.50 8.32
CA PRO A 408 31.79 -8.49 7.37
C PRO A 408 30.51 -8.90 6.59
N LEU A 409 29.65 -7.92 6.33
CA LEU A 409 28.53 -8.00 5.40
C LEU A 409 28.75 -7.11 4.18
N TYR A 410 29.26 -5.90 4.41
CA TYR A 410 29.53 -4.91 3.37
C TYR A 410 30.62 -3.95 3.83
N GLU A 411 31.47 -3.51 2.91
CA GLU A 411 32.35 -2.37 3.10
C GLU A 411 32.49 -1.64 1.75
N GLY A 412 32.26 -0.32 1.76
CA GLY A 412 32.42 0.46 0.56
C GLY A 412 31.70 1.82 0.62
N LYS A 413 31.65 2.44 -0.56
CA LYS A 413 31.02 3.75 -0.72
C LYS A 413 29.51 3.64 -0.70
N ALA A 414 28.86 4.60 -0.03
CA ALA A 414 27.42 4.77 -0.09
C ALA A 414 26.97 5.11 -1.52
N PRO A 415 25.82 4.62 -1.98
CA PRO A 415 25.21 5.10 -3.21
C PRO A 415 24.95 6.60 -3.11
N THR A 416 25.38 7.35 -4.13
CA THR A 416 25.26 8.81 -4.16
C THR A 416 23.79 9.23 -4.35
N GLY A 417 23.35 10.25 -3.62
CA GLY A 417 22.01 10.86 -3.77
C GLY A 417 20.88 10.05 -3.13
N LEU A 418 21.16 8.91 -2.50
CA LEU A 418 20.15 8.07 -1.87
C LEU A 418 20.14 8.24 -0.34
N ARG A 419 19.00 8.67 0.20
CA ARG A 419 18.77 8.70 1.65
C ARG A 419 18.64 7.29 2.23
N VAL A 420 18.01 6.37 1.52
CA VAL A 420 17.80 4.98 1.95
C VAL A 420 18.79 4.07 1.22
N LYS A 421 19.55 3.29 1.96
CA LYS A 421 20.58 2.36 1.48
C LYS A 421 20.20 0.94 1.87
N ILE A 422 19.91 0.10 0.88
CA ILE A 422 19.40 -1.26 1.06
C ILE A 422 20.51 -2.27 0.71
N HIS A 423 20.90 -3.09 1.68
CA HIS A 423 21.87 -4.16 1.50
C HIS A 423 21.22 -5.52 1.65
N ARG A 424 21.11 -6.26 0.55
CA ARG A 424 20.63 -7.64 0.53
C ARG A 424 21.80 -8.60 0.36
N PHE A 425 21.83 -9.66 1.15
CA PHE A 425 22.88 -10.67 1.18
C PHE A 425 22.31 -12.05 1.51
N ASP A 426 23.14 -13.08 1.46
CA ASP A 426 22.73 -14.43 1.88
C ASP A 426 22.39 -14.47 3.37
N THR A 427 21.40 -15.28 3.73
CA THR A 427 20.95 -15.37 5.13
C THR A 427 22.09 -15.75 6.06
N VAL A 428 22.31 -14.92 7.07
CA VAL A 428 23.25 -15.16 8.14
C VAL A 428 22.54 -15.27 9.49
N TRP A 429 23.24 -15.81 10.47
CA TRP A 429 22.79 -15.89 11.88
C TRP A 429 23.74 -15.10 12.75
N GLY A 430 23.17 -14.24 13.59
CA GLY A 430 23.96 -13.42 14.50
C GLY A 430 23.13 -12.80 15.61
N ASP A 431 23.81 -12.36 16.65
CA ASP A 431 23.22 -11.71 17.84
C ASP A 431 23.39 -10.19 17.86
N ALA A 432 24.09 -9.61 16.88
CA ALA A 432 24.21 -8.16 16.72
C ALA A 432 24.55 -7.78 15.28
N VAL A 433 24.19 -6.54 14.90
CA VAL A 433 24.58 -5.92 13.63
C VAL A 433 25.16 -4.54 13.92
N ARG A 434 26.25 -4.18 13.25
CA ARG A 434 26.96 -2.91 13.44
C ARG A 434 27.23 -2.22 12.11
N MET A 435 27.05 -0.91 12.10
CA MET A 435 27.56 -0.01 11.08
C MET A 435 28.74 0.78 11.65
N THR A 436 29.86 0.81 10.94
CA THR A 436 31.01 1.67 11.23
C THR A 436 31.17 2.66 10.08
N VAL A 437 31.15 3.94 10.37
CA VAL A 437 31.30 5.01 9.38
C VAL A 437 32.80 5.23 9.13
N LEU A 438 33.21 5.07 7.87
CA LEU A 438 34.59 5.24 7.43
C LEU A 438 34.81 6.65 6.84
N ASN A 439 33.78 7.20 6.19
CA ASN A 439 33.81 8.57 5.67
C ASN A 439 32.40 9.18 5.68
N SER A 440 32.31 10.46 6.09
CA SER A 440 31.06 11.20 6.07
C SER A 440 31.28 12.68 5.71
N ASN A 441 30.31 13.30 5.07
CA ASN A 441 30.29 14.73 4.81
C ASN A 441 29.56 15.46 5.95
N GLY A 442 30.25 15.68 7.05
CA GLY A 442 29.74 16.26 8.28
C GLY A 442 29.30 15.20 9.33
N THR A 443 28.54 15.64 10.32
CA THR A 443 28.05 14.78 11.39
C THR A 443 27.17 13.64 10.86
N THR A 444 27.47 12.40 11.23
CA THR A 444 26.63 11.24 10.90
C THR A 444 25.34 11.32 11.67
N SER A 445 24.22 11.21 10.95
CA SER A 445 22.86 11.25 11.50
C SER A 445 22.02 10.17 10.83
N ILE A 446 21.66 9.13 11.59
CA ILE A 446 20.89 7.98 11.08
C ILE A 446 19.48 8.06 11.62
N ALA A 447 18.52 8.17 10.72
CA ALA A 447 17.09 8.20 11.07
C ALA A 447 16.57 6.80 11.40
N GLU A 448 17.03 5.76 10.68
CA GLU A 448 16.64 4.39 10.97
C GLU A 448 17.73 3.41 10.52
N PHE A 449 18.03 2.44 11.37
CA PHE A 449 18.92 1.32 11.13
C PHE A 449 18.11 0.02 11.25
N GLY A 450 17.55 -0.43 10.14
CA GLY A 450 16.68 -1.61 10.09
C GLY A 450 17.43 -2.88 9.74
N VAL A 451 17.01 -3.99 10.33
CA VAL A 451 17.49 -5.35 10.00
C VAL A 451 16.29 -6.23 9.70
N TYR A 452 16.34 -6.99 8.60
CA TYR A 452 15.19 -7.71 8.06
C TYR A 452 15.56 -9.13 7.68
N CYS A 453 14.59 -10.03 7.76
CA CYS A 453 14.72 -11.41 7.30
C CYS A 453 13.58 -11.74 6.35
N GLU A 454 13.78 -11.52 5.05
CA GLU A 454 12.81 -11.90 4.04
C GLU A 454 12.96 -13.39 3.70
N ARG A 455 11.86 -14.12 3.67
CA ARG A 455 11.84 -15.53 3.21
C ARG A 455 12.15 -15.56 1.71
N ARG A 456 13.03 -16.46 1.29
CA ARG A 456 13.37 -16.73 -0.11
C ARG A 456 12.54 -17.87 -0.68
#